data_1a2a0d5f94bb383707d8580ee18e2f5d
#
_entry.id   1a2a0d5f94bb383707d8580ee18e2f5d
#
_cell.length_a   1.000
_cell.length_b   1.000
_cell.length_c   1.000
_cell.angle_alpha   90.00
_cell.angle_beta   90.00
_cell.angle_gamma   90.00
#
_symmetry.space_group_name_H-M   'P 1'
#
loop_
_entity.id
_entity.type
_entity.pdbx_description
1 polymer ?
#
loop_
_entity_poly.entity_id
_entity_poly.type
_entity_poly.pdbx_seq_one_letter_code
_entity_poly.pdbx_strand_id
1 'polypeptide(L)'
;MNKLLSAVLALATTLVQVQSPAQAPARPVVGTYILAERGVDVVDQLQPGRVTHLLYAFLLICGEGQRAKDAEACKGQPNFGIAPHPDQAIFSTAFERLKARDPQVQVLASVGGWGGSDPFFHLAATREGRAAFVKSSTDWLRAHPVFDGLDIDWEHPGSNGAVNGVKLGSPADAANYVLLMQDLRAGLDALGRDMGKHYALTTAIATTREQLARMAMGRAAPSLDLVFMMTYDFAGPWTTKAANHTALRSAKPTDDTSLEASVANLKREGVPAAKLVAGVAMYGRGFDGVKADRSYARPWPNEDGSVPFKDIDSLTGMKAHFDKRTQSWAMVGGGRFVGYDDPRAVRAKVAFAKRQGLAGVFAWELSQDNGEILTAMNAMSAMNATQP
;
A
#
# COMPACT_ATOMS: atom_id res chain seq x y z
N MET A 1 -30.43 44.29 67.16
CA MET A 1 -29.30 43.37 66.77
C MET A 1 -29.96 42.20 66.02
N ASN A 2 -30.10 42.36 64.67
CA ASN A 2 -30.70 41.34 63.82
C ASN A 2 -29.60 40.73 62.97
N LYS A 3 -29.39 39.43 63.13
CA LYS A 3 -28.50 38.61 62.27
C LYS A 3 -29.34 38.08 61.12
N LEU A 4 -29.06 38.51 59.90
CA LEU A 4 -29.54 37.91 58.65
C LEU A 4 -28.65 36.75 58.30
N LEU A 5 -29.23 35.52 58.22
CA LEU A 5 -28.61 34.34 57.60
C LEU A 5 -28.90 34.34 56.12
N SER A 6 -27.84 34.45 55.29
CA SER A 6 -27.93 34.22 53.83
C SER A 6 -27.72 32.72 53.56
N ALA A 7 -28.73 32.07 53.02
CA ALA A 7 -28.64 30.71 52.51
C ALA A 7 -28.16 30.75 51.06
N VAL A 8 -27.00 30.14 50.76
CA VAL A 8 -26.50 29.91 49.40
C VAL A 8 -27.04 28.57 48.91
N LEU A 9 -27.89 28.61 47.90
CA LEU A 9 -28.41 27.45 47.22
C LEU A 9 -27.40 27.04 46.12
N ALA A 10 -26.73 25.90 46.35
CA ALA A 10 -25.83 25.31 45.32
C ALA A 10 -26.66 24.45 44.35
N LEU A 11 -26.80 24.91 43.09
CA LEU A 11 -27.35 24.09 42.02
C LEU A 11 -26.27 23.12 41.55
N ALA A 12 -26.44 21.83 41.81
CA ALA A 12 -25.65 20.75 41.24
C ALA A 12 -26.16 20.44 39.81
N THR A 13 -25.44 20.90 38.78
CA THR A 13 -25.70 20.50 37.41
C THR A 13 -25.07 19.12 37.16
N THR A 14 -25.89 18.08 37.13
CA THR A 14 -25.50 16.75 36.67
C THR A 14 -25.26 16.77 35.15
N LEU A 15 -24.00 16.74 34.74
CA LEU A 15 -23.62 16.49 33.35
C LEU A 15 -23.96 15.02 33.01
N VAL A 16 -25.05 14.82 32.27
CA VAL A 16 -25.33 13.54 31.63
C VAL A 16 -24.31 13.34 30.53
N GLN A 17 -23.31 12.49 30.74
CA GLN A 17 -22.44 12.00 29.69
C GLN A 17 -23.26 11.13 28.73
N VAL A 18 -23.60 11.69 27.57
CA VAL A 18 -24.14 10.91 26.46
C VAL A 18 -22.98 10.04 25.95
N GLN A 19 -22.97 8.77 26.34
CA GLN A 19 -22.07 7.79 25.74
C GLN A 19 -22.45 7.69 24.25
N SER A 20 -21.51 8.09 23.38
CA SER A 20 -21.62 7.78 21.94
C SER A 20 -21.81 6.26 21.80
N PRO A 21 -22.71 5.79 20.91
CA PRO A 21 -22.88 4.37 20.67
C PRO A 21 -21.52 3.79 20.27
N ALA A 22 -21.14 2.66 20.88
CA ALA A 22 -19.93 1.94 20.57
C ALA A 22 -19.90 1.69 19.06
N GLN A 23 -18.95 2.32 18.38
CA GLN A 23 -18.77 2.16 16.95
C GLN A 23 -18.45 0.67 16.70
N ALA A 24 -19.25 0.01 15.85
CA ALA A 24 -19.00 -1.38 15.48
C ALA A 24 -17.51 -1.54 15.10
N PRO A 25 -16.83 -2.63 15.48
CA PRO A 25 -15.41 -2.80 15.18
C PRO A 25 -15.19 -2.63 13.69
N ALA A 26 -14.28 -1.73 13.33
CA ALA A 26 -13.97 -1.44 11.94
C ALA A 26 -13.61 -2.75 11.23
N ARG A 27 -14.21 -2.96 10.05
CA ARG A 27 -13.93 -4.14 9.22
C ARG A 27 -12.44 -4.19 8.90
N PRO A 28 -11.75 -5.35 9.03
CA PRO A 28 -10.35 -5.46 8.65
C PRO A 28 -10.13 -5.02 7.21
N VAL A 29 -9.01 -4.36 6.96
CA VAL A 29 -8.62 -3.94 5.60
C VAL A 29 -8.40 -5.16 4.72
N VAL A 30 -9.10 -5.18 3.59
CA VAL A 30 -8.81 -6.02 2.42
C VAL A 30 -8.60 -5.05 1.26
N GLY A 31 -7.33 -4.70 1.01
CA GLY A 31 -6.95 -3.73 -0.02
C GLY A 31 -6.44 -4.42 -1.28
N THR A 32 -6.55 -3.75 -2.43
CA THR A 32 -5.86 -4.19 -3.63
C THR A 32 -5.56 -2.99 -4.54
N TYR A 33 -4.42 -3.05 -5.21
CA TYR A 33 -4.10 -2.12 -6.28
C TYR A 33 -4.77 -2.56 -7.58
N ILE A 34 -5.06 -1.59 -8.43
CA ILE A 34 -5.44 -1.76 -9.82
C ILE A 34 -4.60 -0.82 -10.68
N LEU A 35 -3.93 -1.37 -11.69
CA LEU A 35 -3.16 -0.58 -12.64
C LEU A 35 -4.06 0.00 -13.73
N ALA A 36 -3.91 1.28 -14.03
CA ALA A 36 -4.64 1.97 -15.08
C ALA A 36 -4.49 1.29 -16.46
N GLU A 37 -3.30 0.73 -16.73
CA GLU A 37 -2.99 0.09 -18.01
C GLU A 37 -3.57 -1.33 -18.17
N ARG A 38 -4.19 -1.92 -17.13
CA ARG A 38 -4.63 -3.34 -17.12
C ARG A 38 -6.11 -3.54 -17.48
N GLY A 39 -6.82 -2.46 -17.77
CA GLY A 39 -8.24 -2.51 -18.10
C GLY A 39 -9.15 -2.42 -16.88
N VAL A 40 -10.34 -1.90 -17.11
CA VAL A 40 -11.32 -1.58 -16.06
C VAL A 40 -12.22 -2.76 -15.70
N ASP A 41 -12.28 -3.80 -16.51
CA ASP A 41 -13.24 -4.91 -16.39
C ASP A 41 -13.16 -5.63 -15.05
N VAL A 42 -11.95 -5.72 -14.47
CA VAL A 42 -11.73 -6.36 -13.16
C VAL A 42 -12.45 -5.61 -12.04
N VAL A 43 -12.65 -4.29 -12.16
CA VAL A 43 -13.41 -3.48 -11.19
C VAL A 43 -14.89 -3.80 -11.24
N ASP A 44 -15.45 -3.93 -12.45
CA ASP A 44 -16.86 -4.27 -12.65
C ASP A 44 -17.21 -5.69 -12.17
N GLN A 45 -16.23 -6.61 -12.18
CA GLN A 45 -16.38 -7.98 -11.70
C GLN A 45 -16.30 -8.10 -10.17
N LEU A 46 -15.80 -7.07 -9.46
CA LEU A 46 -15.74 -7.09 -8.00
C LEU A 46 -17.12 -7.22 -7.38
N GLN A 47 -17.29 -8.25 -6.56
CA GLN A 47 -18.49 -8.45 -5.78
C GLN A 47 -18.48 -7.54 -4.53
N PRO A 48 -19.62 -6.99 -4.10
CA PRO A 48 -19.74 -6.21 -2.89
C PRO A 48 -19.15 -6.94 -1.68
N GLY A 49 -18.46 -6.21 -0.83
CA GLY A 49 -17.85 -6.74 0.36
C GLY A 49 -16.55 -7.51 0.16
N ARG A 50 -16.01 -7.65 -1.05
CA ARG A 50 -14.76 -8.38 -1.29
C ARG A 50 -13.53 -7.54 -1.03
N VAL A 51 -13.60 -6.22 -1.20
CA VAL A 51 -12.54 -5.27 -0.91
C VAL A 51 -13.06 -4.16 0.00
N THR A 52 -12.18 -3.59 0.81
CA THR A 52 -12.47 -2.40 1.61
C THR A 52 -11.77 -1.17 1.05
N HIS A 53 -10.62 -1.38 0.41
CA HIS A 53 -9.80 -0.32 -0.22
C HIS A 53 -9.40 -0.76 -1.61
N LEU A 54 -9.64 0.10 -2.58
CA LEU A 54 -9.17 -0.06 -3.96
C LEU A 54 -8.23 1.10 -4.27
N LEU A 55 -6.98 0.80 -4.61
CA LEU A 55 -5.94 1.78 -4.86
C LEU A 55 -5.71 1.88 -6.37
N TYR A 56 -6.09 3.01 -6.95
CA TYR A 56 -5.93 3.29 -8.38
C TYR A 56 -4.51 3.76 -8.67
N ALA A 57 -3.73 2.99 -9.38
CA ALA A 57 -2.32 3.21 -9.68
C ALA A 57 -2.10 3.47 -11.17
N PHE A 58 -1.42 4.53 -11.59
CA PHE A 58 -0.92 5.61 -10.77
C PHE A 58 -1.30 6.95 -11.38
N LEU A 59 -1.54 7.94 -10.54
CA LEU A 59 -1.52 9.33 -10.98
C LEU A 59 -0.08 9.78 -11.19
N LEU A 60 0.14 10.65 -12.17
CA LEU A 60 1.45 11.14 -12.56
C LEU A 60 1.79 12.42 -11.81
N ILE A 61 3.08 12.63 -11.52
CA ILE A 61 3.60 13.91 -11.02
C ILE A 61 4.35 14.58 -12.16
N CYS A 62 3.93 15.80 -12.51
CA CYS A 62 4.45 16.55 -13.64
C CYS A 62 5.58 17.50 -13.25
N GLY A 63 6.43 17.83 -14.20
CA GLY A 63 7.52 18.79 -14.02
C GLY A 63 8.86 18.14 -13.71
N GLU A 64 9.62 18.71 -12.78
CA GLU A 64 10.98 18.24 -12.49
C GLU A 64 10.99 16.78 -12.00
N GLY A 65 11.78 15.95 -12.68
CA GLY A 65 11.87 14.50 -12.41
C GLY A 65 10.81 13.65 -13.13
N GLN A 66 9.85 14.22 -13.86
CA GLN A 66 8.88 13.42 -14.63
C GLN A 66 9.56 12.56 -15.69
N ARG A 67 8.99 11.39 -15.98
CA ARG A 67 9.48 10.52 -17.07
C ARG A 67 9.19 11.14 -18.42
N ALA A 68 10.10 10.91 -19.40
CA ALA A 68 9.89 11.40 -20.77
C ALA A 68 8.56 10.91 -21.38
N LYS A 69 8.15 9.69 -21.10
CA LYS A 69 6.88 9.11 -21.59
C LYS A 69 5.62 9.80 -21.05
N ASP A 70 5.73 10.52 -19.92
CA ASP A 70 4.59 11.20 -19.28
C ASP A 70 4.41 12.65 -19.78
N ALA A 71 5.29 13.12 -20.67
CA ALA A 71 5.33 14.52 -21.11
C ALA A 71 4.01 15.00 -21.75
N GLU A 72 3.34 14.14 -22.51
CA GLU A 72 2.06 14.54 -23.14
C GLU A 72 0.94 14.64 -22.11
N ALA A 73 0.85 13.72 -21.16
CA ALA A 73 -0.15 13.76 -20.08
C ALA A 73 0.10 14.96 -19.14
N CYS A 74 1.34 15.40 -19.01
CA CYS A 74 1.75 16.53 -18.17
C CYS A 74 1.67 17.90 -18.88
N LYS A 75 1.28 17.93 -20.14
CA LYS A 75 1.23 19.18 -20.92
C LYS A 75 0.26 20.20 -20.30
N GLY A 76 0.78 21.38 -19.98
CA GLY A 76 0.00 22.46 -19.35
C GLY A 76 -0.20 22.30 -17.84
N GLN A 77 0.28 21.21 -17.24
CA GLN A 77 0.27 21.08 -15.78
C GLN A 77 1.38 21.92 -15.14
N PRO A 78 1.16 22.46 -13.94
CA PRO A 78 2.21 23.15 -13.20
C PRO A 78 3.30 22.17 -12.74
N ASN A 79 4.50 22.70 -12.44
CA ASN A 79 5.55 21.91 -11.81
C ASN A 79 5.03 21.29 -10.49
N PHE A 80 5.27 19.98 -10.31
CA PHE A 80 4.74 19.15 -9.21
C PHE A 80 3.21 19.05 -9.18
N GLY A 81 2.55 19.34 -10.31
CA GLY A 81 1.13 19.08 -10.48
C GLY A 81 0.82 17.60 -10.69
N ILE A 82 -0.37 17.18 -10.26
CA ILE A 82 -0.90 15.86 -10.59
C ILE A 82 -1.55 15.89 -11.97
N ALA A 83 -1.23 14.88 -12.79
CA ALA A 83 -1.97 14.57 -14.00
C ALA A 83 -2.60 13.17 -13.93
N PRO A 84 -3.83 13.01 -14.47
CA PRO A 84 -4.48 11.71 -14.56
C PRO A 84 -3.80 10.83 -15.60
N HIS A 85 -3.92 9.51 -15.43
CA HIS A 85 -3.72 8.58 -16.55
C HIS A 85 -4.79 8.81 -17.62
N PRO A 86 -4.51 8.61 -18.92
CA PRO A 86 -5.49 8.78 -19.99
C PRO A 86 -6.83 8.04 -19.78
N ASP A 87 -6.78 6.86 -19.16
CA ASP A 87 -7.97 6.03 -18.92
C ASP A 87 -8.73 6.37 -17.61
N GLN A 88 -8.32 7.41 -16.88
CA GLN A 88 -8.92 7.74 -15.58
C GLN A 88 -10.44 7.94 -15.63
N ALA A 89 -10.97 8.54 -16.68
CA ALA A 89 -12.40 8.79 -16.79
C ALA A 89 -13.23 7.48 -16.81
N ILE A 90 -12.69 6.46 -17.48
CA ILE A 90 -13.33 5.13 -17.57
C ILE A 90 -13.30 4.48 -16.19
N PHE A 91 -12.17 4.56 -15.48
CA PHE A 91 -12.02 4.04 -14.13
C PHE A 91 -12.91 4.78 -13.12
N SER A 92 -13.01 6.11 -13.20
CA SER A 92 -13.89 6.89 -12.32
C SER A 92 -15.34 6.41 -12.42
N THR A 93 -15.82 6.18 -13.64
CA THR A 93 -17.16 5.64 -13.88
C THR A 93 -17.33 4.22 -13.31
N ALA A 94 -16.31 3.36 -13.41
CA ALA A 94 -16.35 2.02 -12.81
C ALA A 94 -16.35 2.08 -11.28
N PHE A 95 -15.59 3.01 -10.67
CA PHE A 95 -15.58 3.22 -9.22
C PHE A 95 -16.91 3.77 -8.70
N GLU A 96 -17.60 4.64 -9.46
CA GLU A 96 -18.96 5.09 -9.13
C GLU A 96 -19.94 3.92 -9.13
N ARG A 97 -19.89 3.05 -10.16
CA ARG A 97 -20.69 1.81 -10.20
C ARG A 97 -20.35 0.87 -9.03
N LEU A 98 -19.08 0.72 -8.68
CA LEU A 98 -18.67 -0.10 -7.54
C LEU A 98 -19.22 0.48 -6.22
N LYS A 99 -19.07 1.79 -5.99
CA LYS A 99 -19.60 2.45 -4.78
C LYS A 99 -21.12 2.43 -4.70
N ALA A 100 -21.81 2.45 -5.82
CA ALA A 100 -23.27 2.27 -5.84
C ALA A 100 -23.69 0.87 -5.33
N ARG A 101 -22.86 -0.16 -5.57
CA ARG A 101 -23.11 -1.54 -5.12
C ARG A 101 -22.51 -1.83 -3.72
N ASP A 102 -21.44 -1.13 -3.36
CA ASP A 102 -20.72 -1.25 -2.08
C ASP A 102 -20.32 0.16 -1.56
N PRO A 103 -21.23 0.87 -0.89
CA PRO A 103 -20.99 2.25 -0.44
C PRO A 103 -19.86 2.38 0.60
N GLN A 104 -19.41 1.28 1.19
CA GLN A 104 -18.35 1.29 2.21
C GLN A 104 -16.94 1.15 1.61
N VAL A 105 -16.81 0.81 0.31
CA VAL A 105 -15.50 0.71 -0.33
C VAL A 105 -14.86 2.09 -0.43
N GLN A 106 -13.61 2.17 -0.01
CA GLN A 106 -12.78 3.35 -0.20
C GLN A 106 -11.96 3.21 -1.48
N VAL A 107 -11.96 4.25 -2.30
CA VAL A 107 -11.16 4.32 -3.52
C VAL A 107 -10.09 5.40 -3.30
N LEU A 108 -8.83 4.99 -3.30
CA LEU A 108 -7.69 5.87 -3.10
C LEU A 108 -6.95 6.08 -4.42
N ALA A 109 -6.49 7.30 -4.65
CA ALA A 109 -5.62 7.60 -5.78
C ALA A 109 -4.17 7.42 -5.36
N SER A 110 -3.47 6.45 -5.94
CA SER A 110 -2.05 6.21 -5.69
C SER A 110 -1.19 7.05 -6.62
N VAL A 111 -0.14 7.66 -6.06
CA VAL A 111 0.75 8.60 -6.76
C VAL A 111 2.18 8.10 -6.64
N GLY A 112 2.89 8.01 -7.75
CA GLY A 112 4.30 7.60 -7.81
C GLY A 112 4.49 6.21 -8.39
N GLY A 113 4.85 5.23 -7.54
CA GLY A 113 5.18 3.86 -7.94
C GLY A 113 6.57 3.72 -8.57
N TRP A 114 6.96 2.48 -8.88
CA TRP A 114 8.28 2.19 -9.46
C TRP A 114 8.49 2.92 -10.79
N GLY A 115 9.54 3.73 -10.83
CA GLY A 115 9.86 4.59 -11.97
C GLY A 115 9.04 5.88 -12.09
N GLY A 116 7.93 6.04 -11.35
CA GLY A 116 7.12 7.26 -11.28
C GLY A 116 7.47 8.17 -10.11
N SER A 117 8.40 7.76 -9.26
CA SER A 117 8.70 8.40 -7.97
C SER A 117 9.78 9.48 -8.04
N ASP A 118 10.48 9.67 -9.17
CA ASP A 118 11.58 10.63 -9.27
C ASP A 118 11.17 12.07 -8.91
N PRO A 119 9.98 12.58 -9.26
CA PRO A 119 9.57 13.92 -8.85
C PRO A 119 9.52 14.14 -7.33
N PHE A 120 9.29 13.09 -6.53
CA PHE A 120 9.26 13.23 -5.07
C PHE A 120 10.59 13.73 -4.49
N PHE A 121 11.73 13.35 -5.09
CA PHE A 121 13.05 13.81 -4.62
C PHE A 121 13.21 15.31 -4.73
N HIS A 122 12.56 15.93 -5.71
CA HIS A 122 12.60 17.38 -5.96
C HIS A 122 11.52 18.12 -5.17
N LEU A 123 10.25 17.69 -5.27
CA LEU A 123 9.14 18.37 -4.61
C LEU A 123 9.21 18.29 -3.08
N ALA A 124 9.64 17.16 -2.51
CA ALA A 124 9.71 17.01 -1.07
C ALA A 124 10.85 17.83 -0.44
N ALA A 125 11.90 18.13 -1.21
CA ALA A 125 13.08 18.85 -0.74
C ALA A 125 12.81 20.32 -0.36
N THR A 126 11.78 20.95 -0.93
CA THR A 126 11.47 22.36 -0.70
C THR A 126 10.05 22.56 -0.16
N ARG A 127 9.85 23.66 0.59
CA ARG A 127 8.51 24.02 1.08
C ARG A 127 7.57 24.36 -0.08
N GLU A 128 8.09 25.06 -1.08
CA GLU A 128 7.38 25.48 -2.28
C GLU A 128 6.93 24.27 -3.12
N GLY A 129 7.82 23.29 -3.30
CA GLY A 129 7.52 22.03 -4.01
C GLY A 129 6.42 21.25 -3.30
N ARG A 130 6.53 21.06 -1.99
CA ARG A 130 5.48 20.39 -1.19
C ARG A 130 4.16 21.13 -1.26
N ALA A 131 4.17 22.46 -1.14
CA ALA A 131 2.96 23.28 -1.22
C ALA A 131 2.28 23.17 -2.60
N ALA A 132 3.05 23.17 -3.70
CA ALA A 132 2.53 22.99 -5.05
C ALA A 132 1.88 21.60 -5.21
N PHE A 133 2.54 20.55 -4.75
CA PHE A 133 2.01 19.19 -4.81
C PHE A 133 0.76 19.01 -3.95
N VAL A 134 0.74 19.51 -2.71
CA VAL A 134 -0.43 19.47 -1.82
C VAL A 134 -1.61 20.19 -2.45
N LYS A 135 -1.38 21.41 -2.99
CA LYS A 135 -2.44 22.16 -3.67
C LYS A 135 -3.01 21.40 -4.85
N SER A 136 -2.15 20.88 -5.73
CA SER A 136 -2.59 20.11 -6.89
C SER A 136 -3.36 18.85 -6.50
N SER A 137 -2.89 18.13 -5.47
CA SER A 137 -3.54 16.94 -4.94
C SER A 137 -4.93 17.20 -4.38
N THR A 138 -5.07 18.29 -3.60
CA THR A 138 -6.37 18.66 -3.01
C THR A 138 -7.35 19.20 -4.04
N ASP A 139 -6.88 19.96 -5.03
CA ASP A 139 -7.70 20.45 -6.14
C ASP A 139 -8.19 19.26 -7.00
N TRP A 140 -7.31 18.29 -7.25
CA TRP A 140 -7.64 17.08 -7.99
C TRP A 140 -8.71 16.25 -7.27
N LEU A 141 -8.55 16.01 -5.96
CA LEU A 141 -9.55 15.27 -5.16
C LEU A 141 -10.90 16.00 -5.10
N ARG A 142 -10.90 17.34 -5.03
CA ARG A 142 -12.12 18.15 -5.08
C ARG A 142 -12.86 17.97 -6.40
N ALA A 143 -12.13 17.87 -7.51
CA ALA A 143 -12.69 17.66 -8.84
C ALA A 143 -13.14 16.20 -9.10
N HIS A 144 -12.65 15.25 -8.29
CA HIS A 144 -12.90 13.81 -8.47
C HIS A 144 -13.49 13.19 -7.19
N PRO A 145 -14.75 13.49 -6.84
CA PRO A 145 -15.35 13.11 -5.55
C PRO A 145 -15.50 11.62 -5.31
N VAL A 146 -15.34 10.79 -6.34
CA VAL A 146 -15.34 9.32 -6.25
C VAL A 146 -14.16 8.81 -5.43
N PHE A 147 -13.06 9.57 -5.36
CA PHE A 147 -11.88 9.22 -4.56
C PHE A 147 -12.03 9.69 -3.10
N ASP A 148 -11.59 8.84 -2.18
CA ASP A 148 -11.70 9.03 -0.74
C ASP A 148 -10.37 9.44 -0.08
N GLY A 149 -9.30 9.57 -0.86
CA GLY A 149 -7.99 9.95 -0.34
C GLY A 149 -6.86 9.70 -1.33
N LEU A 150 -5.65 9.87 -0.81
CA LEU A 150 -4.40 9.65 -1.53
C LEU A 150 -3.61 8.50 -0.90
N ASP A 151 -2.93 7.79 -1.75
CA ASP A 151 -1.86 6.86 -1.40
C ASP A 151 -0.54 7.37 -1.99
N ILE A 152 0.52 7.42 -1.18
CA ILE A 152 1.83 7.91 -1.61
C ILE A 152 2.77 6.71 -1.74
N ASP A 153 3.18 6.46 -2.96
CA ASP A 153 4.08 5.37 -3.30
C ASP A 153 5.43 5.92 -3.80
N TRP A 154 6.24 6.43 -2.85
CA TRP A 154 7.59 6.93 -3.15
C TRP A 154 8.61 5.79 -3.04
N GLU A 155 9.13 5.34 -4.18
CA GLU A 155 10.06 4.21 -4.30
C GLU A 155 11.47 4.66 -4.72
N HIS A 156 12.39 4.87 -3.80
CA HIS A 156 12.22 4.91 -2.34
C HIS A 156 12.98 6.12 -1.80
N PRO A 157 12.57 6.77 -0.72
CA PRO A 157 13.38 7.80 -0.10
C PRO A 157 14.82 7.32 0.09
N GLY A 158 15.80 8.17 -0.23
CA GLY A 158 17.22 7.88 -0.15
C GLY A 158 17.83 7.14 -1.37
N SER A 159 17.02 6.55 -2.27
CA SER A 159 17.53 5.98 -3.52
C SER A 159 16.41 5.55 -4.47
N ASN A 160 16.41 6.06 -5.71
CA ASN A 160 15.50 5.63 -6.78
C ASN A 160 16.01 4.41 -7.56
N GLY A 161 17.13 3.78 -7.14
CA GLY A 161 17.73 2.67 -7.89
C GLY A 161 18.23 3.04 -9.31
N ALA A 162 18.27 4.33 -9.66
CA ALA A 162 18.58 4.84 -11.01
C ALA A 162 17.67 4.26 -12.11
N VAL A 163 16.42 3.94 -11.79
CA VAL A 163 15.46 3.25 -12.68
C VAL A 163 15.23 4.00 -14.00
N ASN A 164 15.28 5.34 -13.98
CA ASN A 164 15.16 6.19 -15.17
C ASN A 164 16.53 6.69 -15.70
N GLY A 165 17.64 6.00 -15.35
CA GLY A 165 18.99 6.37 -15.78
C GLY A 165 19.63 7.51 -14.98
N VAL A 166 18.91 8.14 -14.05
CA VAL A 166 19.41 9.20 -13.17
C VAL A 166 19.40 8.71 -11.73
N LYS A 167 20.54 8.79 -11.05
CA LYS A 167 20.64 8.40 -9.64
C LYS A 167 20.17 9.56 -8.77
N LEU A 168 19.09 9.35 -8.04
CA LEU A 168 18.49 10.26 -7.07
C LEU A 168 18.53 9.65 -5.66
N GLY A 169 18.43 10.51 -4.66
CA GLY A 169 18.36 10.14 -3.25
C GLY A 169 19.45 10.78 -2.40
N SER A 170 19.07 11.15 -1.20
CA SER A 170 19.94 11.77 -0.21
C SER A 170 19.53 11.39 1.22
N PRO A 171 20.42 11.57 2.22
CA PRO A 171 20.05 11.40 3.62
C PRO A 171 18.94 12.35 4.10
N ALA A 172 18.72 13.49 3.40
CA ALA A 172 17.67 14.45 3.73
C ALA A 172 16.26 13.92 3.41
N ASP A 173 16.15 12.93 2.52
CA ASP A 173 14.85 12.42 2.08
C ASP A 173 14.01 11.84 3.23
N ALA A 174 14.66 11.30 4.28
CA ALA A 174 13.96 10.84 5.48
C ALA A 174 13.20 11.98 6.18
N ALA A 175 13.81 13.15 6.30
CA ALA A 175 13.15 14.33 6.88
C ALA A 175 12.12 14.94 5.91
N ASN A 176 12.46 15.00 4.63
CA ASN A 176 11.59 15.51 3.57
C ASN A 176 10.30 14.67 3.43
N TYR A 177 10.42 13.34 3.55
CA TYR A 177 9.27 12.43 3.57
C TYR A 177 8.31 12.76 4.72
N VAL A 178 8.84 12.94 5.94
CA VAL A 178 8.01 13.32 7.11
C VAL A 178 7.29 14.64 6.88
N LEU A 179 8.00 15.66 6.37
CA LEU A 179 7.42 16.95 6.07
C LEU A 179 6.33 16.87 4.99
N LEU A 180 6.56 16.07 3.95
CA LEU A 180 5.58 15.83 2.90
C LEU A 180 4.29 15.20 3.46
N MET A 181 4.41 14.16 4.31
CA MET A 181 3.24 13.53 4.93
C MET A 181 2.47 14.50 5.84
N GLN A 182 3.19 15.34 6.60
CA GLN A 182 2.56 16.36 7.45
C GLN A 182 1.82 17.42 6.63
N ASP A 183 2.45 17.92 5.56
CA ASP A 183 1.86 18.95 4.68
C ASP A 183 0.64 18.39 3.93
N LEU A 184 0.70 17.14 3.44
CA LEU A 184 -0.43 16.43 2.83
C LEU A 184 -1.57 16.24 3.83
N ARG A 185 -1.30 15.77 5.05
CA ARG A 185 -2.34 15.58 6.07
C ARG A 185 -3.05 16.90 6.38
N ALA A 186 -2.30 17.99 6.56
CA ALA A 186 -2.87 19.31 6.80
C ALA A 186 -3.77 19.78 5.62
N GLY A 187 -3.32 19.58 4.37
CA GLY A 187 -4.10 19.90 3.18
C GLY A 187 -5.37 19.07 3.05
N LEU A 188 -5.27 17.74 3.28
CA LEU A 188 -6.42 16.84 3.23
C LEU A 188 -7.43 17.10 4.35
N ASP A 189 -6.97 17.51 5.55
CA ASP A 189 -7.86 17.90 6.64
C ASP A 189 -8.60 19.21 6.33
N ALA A 190 -7.94 20.15 5.66
CA ALA A 190 -8.58 21.38 5.20
C ALA A 190 -9.64 21.06 4.13
N LEU A 191 -9.29 20.26 3.12
CA LEU A 191 -10.23 19.79 2.11
C LEU A 191 -11.42 19.05 2.75
N GLY A 192 -11.14 18.21 3.74
CA GLY A 192 -12.16 17.42 4.45
C GLY A 192 -13.17 18.30 5.17
N ARG A 193 -12.72 19.39 5.81
CA ARG A 193 -13.64 20.37 6.43
C ARG A 193 -14.54 21.04 5.40
N ASP A 194 -13.99 21.40 4.22
CA ASP A 194 -14.76 22.02 3.14
C ASP A 194 -15.78 21.08 2.53
N MET A 195 -15.42 19.80 2.38
CA MET A 195 -16.22 18.79 1.68
C MET A 195 -17.10 17.95 2.62
N GLY A 196 -16.99 18.12 3.93
CA GLY A 196 -17.77 17.38 4.93
C GLY A 196 -17.43 15.91 5.04
N LYS A 197 -16.20 15.48 4.65
CA LYS A 197 -15.74 14.08 4.74
C LYS A 197 -14.27 13.97 5.15
N HIS A 198 -13.87 12.82 5.71
CA HIS A 198 -12.46 12.50 5.90
C HIS A 198 -11.84 12.04 4.57
N TYR A 199 -10.66 12.55 4.24
CA TYR A 199 -9.83 12.05 3.15
C TYR A 199 -8.66 11.26 3.73
N ALA A 200 -8.58 9.99 3.37
CA ALA A 200 -7.49 9.13 3.84
C ALA A 200 -6.14 9.56 3.23
N LEU A 201 -5.08 9.46 4.04
CA LEU A 201 -3.70 9.54 3.59
C LEU A 201 -3.00 8.24 3.93
N THR A 202 -2.61 7.50 2.91
CA THR A 202 -1.90 6.23 3.04
C THR A 202 -0.56 6.27 2.33
N THR A 203 0.27 5.27 2.55
CA THR A 203 1.54 5.12 1.85
C THR A 203 1.88 3.66 1.65
N ALA A 204 2.49 3.33 0.49
CA ALA A 204 3.14 2.05 0.26
C ALA A 204 4.65 2.18 0.50
N ILE A 205 5.23 1.22 1.20
CA ILE A 205 6.65 1.27 1.59
C ILE A 205 7.34 -0.08 1.49
N ALA A 206 8.59 -0.07 1.10
CA ALA A 206 9.51 -1.18 1.31
C ALA A 206 9.93 -1.26 2.79
N THR A 207 10.25 -2.46 3.28
CA THR A 207 10.22 -2.73 4.73
C THR A 207 11.49 -3.38 5.29
N THR A 208 12.55 -3.52 4.50
CA THR A 208 13.84 -3.95 5.02
C THR A 208 14.46 -2.88 5.92
N ARG A 209 15.30 -3.28 6.85
CA ARG A 209 15.99 -2.32 7.75
C ARG A 209 16.76 -1.24 7.00
N GLU A 210 17.39 -1.61 5.88
CA GLU A 210 18.13 -0.67 5.05
C GLU A 210 17.19 0.41 4.47
N GLN A 211 16.03 0.00 3.96
CA GLN A 211 15.04 0.92 3.36
C GLN A 211 14.39 1.81 4.45
N LEU A 212 13.98 1.22 5.56
CA LEU A 212 13.38 1.96 6.67
C LEU A 212 14.35 2.98 7.31
N ALA A 213 15.63 2.68 7.37
CA ALA A 213 16.65 3.63 7.86
C ALA A 213 16.69 4.94 7.03
N ARG A 214 16.09 4.96 5.85
CA ARG A 214 16.00 6.12 4.94
C ARG A 214 14.67 6.87 5.03
N MET A 215 13.73 6.50 5.94
CA MET A 215 12.35 6.98 5.90
C MET A 215 11.84 7.65 7.19
N ALA A 216 12.36 7.41 8.35
CA ALA A 216 11.87 7.92 9.65
C ALA A 216 10.35 7.67 9.88
N MET A 217 9.88 6.44 9.63
CA MET A 217 8.46 6.07 9.64
C MET A 217 7.73 6.35 10.96
N GLY A 218 8.39 6.21 12.10
CA GLY A 218 7.78 6.56 13.40
C GLY A 218 7.35 8.02 13.51
N ARG A 219 8.04 8.94 12.78
CA ARG A 219 7.69 10.36 12.73
C ARG A 219 6.61 10.67 11.68
N ALA A 220 6.55 9.90 10.60
CA ALA A 220 5.54 10.05 9.55
C ALA A 220 4.18 9.44 9.95
N ALA A 221 4.18 8.34 10.70
CA ALA A 221 3.00 7.56 11.05
C ALA A 221 1.84 8.36 11.70
N PRO A 222 2.04 9.39 12.51
CA PRO A 222 0.93 10.23 13.01
C PRO A 222 0.10 10.89 11.91
N SER A 223 0.70 11.22 10.76
CA SER A 223 0.03 11.84 9.61
C SER A 223 -0.72 10.85 8.72
N LEU A 224 -0.48 9.56 8.86
CA LEU A 224 -0.98 8.50 7.99
C LEU A 224 -2.16 7.77 8.63
N ASP A 225 -3.15 7.39 7.82
CA ASP A 225 -4.24 6.50 8.23
C ASP A 225 -3.79 5.03 8.16
N LEU A 226 -3.18 4.61 7.05
CA LEU A 226 -2.65 3.26 6.84
C LEU A 226 -1.25 3.30 6.22
N VAL A 227 -0.50 2.22 6.45
CA VAL A 227 0.82 1.95 5.88
C VAL A 227 0.77 0.58 5.19
N PHE A 228 0.78 0.58 3.87
CA PHE A 228 0.81 -0.62 3.05
C PHE A 228 2.24 -1.13 2.94
N MET A 229 2.54 -2.20 3.65
CA MET A 229 3.86 -2.82 3.66
C MET A 229 4.05 -3.67 2.40
N MET A 230 4.92 -3.27 1.49
CA MET A 230 5.28 -4.06 0.30
C MET A 230 6.11 -5.28 0.70
N THR A 231 5.46 -6.25 1.36
CA THR A 231 6.07 -7.50 1.84
C THR A 231 6.13 -8.56 0.74
N TYR A 232 6.57 -8.10 -0.40
CA TYR A 232 6.90 -8.85 -1.62
C TYR A 232 8.12 -8.21 -2.29
N ASP A 233 8.57 -8.78 -3.39
CA ASP A 233 9.78 -8.37 -4.11
C ASP A 233 11.06 -8.40 -3.25
N PHE A 234 11.08 -9.26 -2.23
CA PHE A 234 12.29 -9.54 -1.46
C PHE A 234 13.38 -10.26 -2.27
N ALA A 235 13.00 -10.88 -3.39
CA ALA A 235 13.92 -11.48 -4.35
C ALA A 235 13.38 -11.28 -5.77
N GLY A 236 14.30 -11.05 -6.71
CA GLY A 236 13.98 -10.83 -8.12
C GLY A 236 15.27 -10.73 -8.95
N PRO A 237 15.22 -10.17 -10.17
CA PRO A 237 16.38 -10.01 -11.03
C PRO A 237 17.56 -9.26 -10.39
N TRP A 238 17.30 -8.47 -9.37
CA TRP A 238 18.28 -7.70 -8.59
C TRP A 238 19.01 -8.52 -7.51
N THR A 239 18.62 -9.77 -7.28
CA THR A 239 19.28 -10.65 -6.31
C THR A 239 20.26 -11.62 -6.99
N THR A 240 21.30 -12.04 -6.28
CA THR A 240 22.29 -13.00 -6.80
C THR A 240 21.84 -14.46 -6.69
N LYS A 241 20.76 -14.73 -5.94
CA LYS A 241 20.24 -16.05 -5.67
C LYS A 241 18.73 -16.11 -5.91
N ALA A 242 18.27 -17.17 -6.52
CA ALA A 242 16.85 -17.46 -6.63
C ALA A 242 16.27 -17.76 -5.25
N ALA A 243 15.24 -17.00 -4.85
CA ALA A 243 14.58 -17.11 -3.57
C ALA A 243 13.09 -16.79 -3.69
N ASN A 244 12.32 -17.12 -2.66
CA ASN A 244 10.94 -16.67 -2.59
C ASN A 244 10.91 -15.18 -2.30
N HIS A 245 10.07 -14.44 -3.04
CA HIS A 245 10.00 -13.00 -2.95
C HIS A 245 8.95 -12.49 -1.94
N THR A 246 8.16 -13.38 -1.34
CA THR A 246 7.00 -12.99 -0.52
C THR A 246 6.83 -13.90 0.71
N ALA A 247 7.94 -14.22 1.37
CA ALA A 247 7.97 -15.13 2.52
C ALA A 247 7.23 -14.56 3.75
N LEU A 248 6.49 -15.42 4.46
CA LEU A 248 5.90 -15.07 5.75
C LEU A 248 6.97 -14.93 6.85
N ARG A 249 7.96 -15.86 6.88
CA ARG A 249 9.00 -15.92 7.92
C ARG A 249 10.39 -15.80 7.34
N SER A 250 11.28 -15.25 8.13
CA SER A 250 12.70 -15.16 7.80
C SER A 250 13.37 -16.52 7.83
N ALA A 251 14.24 -16.78 6.85
CA ALA A 251 15.03 -18.00 6.79
C ALA A 251 16.08 -18.11 7.90
N LYS A 252 16.56 -16.94 8.37
CA LYS A 252 17.55 -16.80 9.46
C LYS A 252 17.16 -15.61 10.33
N PRO A 253 17.57 -15.57 11.62
CA PRO A 253 17.27 -14.44 12.49
C PRO A 253 17.79 -13.07 12.02
N THR A 254 18.84 -13.07 11.20
CA THR A 254 19.46 -11.86 10.64
C THR A 254 18.81 -11.42 9.32
N ASP A 255 17.98 -12.27 8.72
CA ASP A 255 17.28 -12.00 7.46
C ASP A 255 16.04 -11.17 7.76
N ASP A 256 15.85 -10.07 7.04
CA ASP A 256 14.72 -9.15 7.18
C ASP A 256 13.82 -9.12 5.93
N THR A 257 13.94 -10.13 5.07
CA THR A 257 13.16 -10.30 3.84
C THR A 257 11.93 -11.19 4.08
N SER A 258 11.05 -10.78 4.99
CA SER A 258 9.80 -11.49 5.31
C SER A 258 8.76 -10.55 5.92
N LEU A 259 7.49 -10.93 5.86
CA LEU A 259 6.41 -10.20 6.55
C LEU A 259 6.64 -10.09 8.06
N GLU A 260 7.09 -11.18 8.70
CA GLU A 260 7.37 -11.20 10.15
C GLU A 260 8.45 -10.16 10.53
N ALA A 261 9.55 -10.11 9.78
CA ALA A 261 10.62 -9.14 9.99
C ALA A 261 10.17 -7.71 9.71
N SER A 262 9.38 -7.49 8.65
CA SER A 262 8.82 -6.19 8.30
C SER A 262 7.98 -5.59 9.42
N VAL A 263 7.08 -6.38 9.99
CA VAL A 263 6.26 -5.97 11.14
C VAL A 263 7.13 -5.65 12.35
N ALA A 264 8.13 -6.49 12.65
CA ALA A 264 9.05 -6.25 13.77
C ALA A 264 9.87 -4.97 13.56
N ASN A 265 10.35 -4.69 12.35
CA ASN A 265 11.10 -3.49 12.02
C ASN A 265 10.25 -2.22 12.23
N LEU A 266 9.03 -2.15 11.67
CA LEU A 266 8.15 -0.99 11.79
C LEU A 266 7.66 -0.76 13.23
N LYS A 267 7.34 -1.81 13.97
CA LYS A 267 7.01 -1.70 15.41
C LYS A 267 8.19 -1.11 16.21
N ARG A 268 9.43 -1.47 15.87
CA ARG A 268 10.63 -0.92 16.52
C ARG A 268 10.81 0.57 16.24
N GLU A 269 10.38 1.03 15.06
CA GLU A 269 10.35 2.47 14.73
C GLU A 269 9.18 3.22 15.38
N GLY A 270 8.31 2.55 16.10
CA GLY A 270 7.17 3.17 16.79
C GLY A 270 5.90 3.29 15.93
N VAL A 271 5.82 2.63 14.77
CA VAL A 271 4.59 2.62 13.97
C VAL A 271 3.54 1.71 14.63
N PRO A 272 2.33 2.21 14.94
CA PRO A 272 1.28 1.41 15.55
C PRO A 272 0.86 0.24 14.64
N ALA A 273 0.75 -0.97 15.19
CA ALA A 273 0.34 -2.16 14.46
C ALA A 273 -1.01 -1.98 13.74
N ALA A 274 -1.95 -1.27 14.37
CA ALA A 274 -3.28 -0.99 13.82
C ALA A 274 -3.27 -0.09 12.56
N LYS A 275 -2.12 0.47 12.18
CA LYS A 275 -1.94 1.21 10.90
C LYS A 275 -1.27 0.35 9.82
N LEU A 276 -0.67 -0.79 10.17
CA LEU A 276 0.08 -1.64 9.25
C LEU A 276 -0.84 -2.58 8.47
N VAL A 277 -0.67 -2.62 7.16
CA VAL A 277 -1.40 -3.51 6.24
C VAL A 277 -0.39 -4.44 5.55
N ALA A 278 -0.55 -5.75 5.69
CA ALA A 278 0.42 -6.73 5.18
C ALA A 278 0.26 -6.97 3.67
N GLY A 279 1.35 -6.94 2.93
CA GLY A 279 1.38 -7.17 1.49
C GLY A 279 1.28 -8.64 1.10
N VAL A 280 0.52 -8.91 0.05
CA VAL A 280 0.32 -10.18 -0.62
C VAL A 280 0.64 -9.97 -2.10
N ALA A 281 1.31 -10.94 -2.73
CA ALA A 281 1.60 -10.88 -4.15
C ALA A 281 0.56 -11.69 -4.95
N MET A 282 -0.09 -11.06 -5.92
CA MET A 282 -0.91 -11.76 -6.92
C MET A 282 -0.07 -12.17 -8.14
N TYR A 283 1.24 -12.40 -7.92
CA TYR A 283 2.21 -12.81 -8.93
C TYR A 283 3.36 -13.58 -8.29
N GLY A 284 4.15 -14.23 -9.13
CA GLY A 284 5.41 -14.87 -8.74
C GLY A 284 6.62 -14.18 -9.35
N ARG A 285 7.81 -14.43 -8.77
CA ARG A 285 9.12 -14.09 -9.35
C ARG A 285 9.86 -15.34 -9.76
N GLY A 286 10.19 -15.42 -11.03
CA GLY A 286 10.76 -16.59 -11.68
C GLY A 286 12.24 -16.44 -12.07
N PHE A 287 12.93 -17.57 -12.03
CA PHE A 287 14.35 -17.71 -12.34
C PHE A 287 14.58 -18.98 -13.18
N ASP A 288 15.48 -18.92 -14.16
CA ASP A 288 15.88 -20.05 -15.02
C ASP A 288 17.38 -20.36 -14.88
N GLY A 289 17.76 -21.60 -15.10
CA GLY A 289 19.13 -22.09 -14.90
C GLY A 289 19.54 -22.12 -13.43
N VAL A 290 18.58 -22.41 -12.55
CA VAL A 290 18.79 -22.45 -11.09
C VAL A 290 19.63 -23.68 -10.70
N LYS A 291 20.76 -23.45 -10.04
CA LYS A 291 21.71 -24.46 -9.56
C LYS A 291 21.43 -24.83 -8.09
N ALA A 292 22.14 -25.87 -7.61
CA ALA A 292 22.01 -26.34 -6.23
C ALA A 292 22.33 -25.27 -5.17
N ASP A 293 23.25 -24.34 -5.47
CA ASP A 293 23.62 -23.23 -4.61
C ASP A 293 22.67 -22.02 -4.75
N ARG A 294 21.58 -22.18 -5.51
CA ARG A 294 20.55 -21.17 -5.81
C ARG A 294 21.02 -20.03 -6.73
N SER A 295 22.25 -20.05 -7.25
CA SER A 295 22.58 -19.16 -8.36
C SER A 295 21.73 -19.50 -9.58
N TYR A 296 21.45 -18.54 -10.43
CA TYR A 296 20.62 -18.70 -11.61
C TYR A 296 21.26 -18.02 -12.82
N ALA A 297 20.81 -18.39 -14.04
CA ALA A 297 21.36 -17.84 -15.27
C ALA A 297 20.68 -16.52 -15.68
N ARG A 298 19.34 -16.45 -15.50
CA ARG A 298 18.54 -15.28 -15.92
C ARG A 298 17.18 -15.27 -15.20
N PRO A 299 16.49 -14.11 -15.16
CA PRO A 299 15.07 -14.05 -14.85
C PRO A 299 14.24 -14.85 -15.85
N TRP A 300 13.02 -15.26 -15.45
CA TRP A 300 12.12 -16.05 -16.30
C TRP A 300 10.66 -15.82 -15.85
N PRO A 301 9.69 -15.76 -16.76
CA PRO A 301 9.74 -15.96 -18.23
C PRO A 301 10.16 -14.73 -19.01
N ASN A 302 10.28 -13.58 -18.38
CA ASN A 302 10.59 -12.27 -18.94
C ASN A 302 11.74 -11.59 -18.16
N GLU A 303 12.13 -10.38 -18.54
CA GLU A 303 13.27 -9.66 -17.97
C GLU A 303 13.09 -9.28 -16.50
N ASP A 304 11.84 -9.05 -16.04
CA ASP A 304 11.52 -8.76 -14.64
C ASP A 304 11.18 -10.01 -13.81
N GLY A 305 11.12 -11.18 -14.46
CA GLY A 305 10.80 -12.46 -13.83
C GLY A 305 9.36 -12.60 -13.35
N SER A 306 8.45 -11.70 -13.74
CA SER A 306 7.07 -11.69 -13.25
C SER A 306 6.21 -12.74 -13.93
N VAL A 307 5.43 -13.49 -13.12
CA VAL A 307 4.43 -14.46 -13.56
C VAL A 307 3.11 -14.14 -12.86
N PRO A 308 2.05 -13.73 -13.55
CA PRO A 308 0.75 -13.52 -12.93
C PRO A 308 0.27 -14.76 -12.17
N PHE A 309 -0.35 -14.59 -11.01
CA PHE A 309 -0.84 -15.74 -10.22
C PHE A 309 -1.78 -16.63 -11.04
N LYS A 310 -2.69 -16.05 -11.82
CA LYS A 310 -3.61 -16.78 -12.70
C LYS A 310 -2.94 -17.71 -13.71
N ASP A 311 -1.63 -17.52 -13.98
CA ASP A 311 -0.87 -18.29 -14.95
C ASP A 311 0.07 -19.31 -14.28
N ILE A 312 0.18 -19.33 -12.93
CA ILE A 312 1.11 -20.20 -12.19
C ILE A 312 0.82 -21.68 -12.46
N ASP A 313 -0.44 -22.09 -12.48
CA ASP A 313 -0.82 -23.51 -12.69
C ASP A 313 -0.56 -23.98 -14.14
N SER A 314 -0.35 -23.06 -15.08
CA SER A 314 0.01 -23.39 -16.46
C SER A 314 1.50 -23.74 -16.67
N LEU A 315 2.34 -23.57 -15.62
CA LEU A 315 3.78 -23.81 -15.68
C LEU A 315 4.12 -25.29 -15.82
N THR A 316 4.25 -25.76 -17.05
CA THR A 316 4.53 -27.17 -17.36
C THR A 316 5.92 -27.61 -16.89
N GLY A 317 6.02 -28.87 -16.42
CA GLY A 317 7.29 -29.45 -15.96
C GLY A 317 7.76 -28.96 -14.60
N MET A 318 6.94 -28.17 -13.89
CA MET A 318 7.22 -27.67 -12.54
C MET A 318 6.22 -28.28 -11.53
N LYS A 319 6.61 -28.33 -10.26
CA LYS A 319 5.78 -28.83 -9.15
C LYS A 319 5.79 -27.84 -8.00
N ALA A 320 4.65 -27.67 -7.34
CA ALA A 320 4.53 -26.84 -6.16
C ALA A 320 5.34 -27.43 -4.99
N HIS A 321 6.14 -26.60 -4.36
CA HIS A 321 6.96 -26.92 -3.20
C HIS A 321 6.70 -25.94 -2.06
N PHE A 322 6.44 -26.46 -0.86
CA PHE A 322 6.26 -25.66 0.35
C PHE A 322 7.54 -25.66 1.21
N ASP A 323 8.12 -24.50 1.46
CA ASP A 323 9.18 -24.34 2.44
C ASP A 323 8.58 -24.09 3.83
N LYS A 324 8.65 -25.11 4.71
CA LYS A 324 8.13 -25.04 6.08
C LYS A 324 8.82 -23.97 6.94
N ARG A 325 10.09 -23.67 6.65
CA ARG A 325 10.88 -22.71 7.43
C ARG A 325 10.43 -21.28 7.16
N THR A 326 10.28 -20.91 5.89
CA THR A 326 9.87 -19.56 5.47
C THR A 326 8.35 -19.45 5.33
N GLN A 327 7.63 -20.56 5.37
CA GLN A 327 6.18 -20.66 5.14
C GLN A 327 5.79 -19.99 3.81
N SER A 328 6.51 -20.35 2.77
CA SER A 328 6.34 -19.81 1.42
C SER A 328 6.25 -20.93 0.38
N TRP A 329 5.66 -20.63 -0.77
CA TRP A 329 5.46 -21.57 -1.87
C TRP A 329 6.33 -21.21 -3.07
N ALA A 330 6.75 -22.24 -3.80
CA ALA A 330 7.41 -22.07 -5.08
C ALA A 330 7.03 -23.19 -6.06
N MET A 331 6.93 -22.87 -7.34
CA MET A 331 7.01 -23.85 -8.41
C MET A 331 8.48 -24.18 -8.69
N VAL A 332 8.83 -25.47 -8.76
CA VAL A 332 10.21 -25.93 -8.97
C VAL A 332 10.23 -27.06 -9.98
N GLY A 333 11.12 -27.02 -10.96
CA GLY A 333 11.31 -28.06 -11.94
C GLY A 333 12.05 -27.59 -13.19
N GLY A 334 12.73 -28.51 -13.88
CA GLY A 334 13.43 -28.20 -15.14
C GLY A 334 14.50 -27.13 -15.04
N GLY A 335 15.17 -27.00 -13.89
CA GLY A 335 16.14 -25.91 -13.64
C GLY A 335 15.49 -24.55 -13.40
N ARG A 336 14.19 -24.48 -13.16
CA ARG A 336 13.42 -23.26 -12.89
C ARG A 336 12.90 -23.21 -11.47
N PHE A 337 12.70 -21.98 -10.98
CA PHE A 337 12.10 -21.68 -9.68
C PHE A 337 11.20 -20.45 -9.84
N VAL A 338 9.97 -20.53 -9.35
CA VAL A 338 9.05 -19.38 -9.26
C VAL A 338 8.52 -19.30 -7.85
N GLY A 339 8.98 -18.32 -7.06
CA GLY A 339 8.43 -18.05 -5.73
C GLY A 339 7.12 -17.27 -5.87
N TYR A 340 6.08 -17.62 -5.07
CA TYR A 340 4.76 -16.96 -5.16
C TYR A 340 3.95 -17.13 -3.87
N ASP A 341 2.88 -16.37 -3.73
CA ASP A 341 1.83 -16.62 -2.74
C ASP A 341 0.76 -17.54 -3.35
N ASP A 342 0.43 -18.64 -2.68
CA ASP A 342 -0.75 -19.44 -2.95
C ASP A 342 -1.87 -19.13 -1.92
N PRO A 343 -3.12 -19.56 -2.13
CA PRO A 343 -4.20 -19.32 -1.18
C PRO A 343 -3.92 -19.77 0.27
N ARG A 344 -3.04 -20.78 0.47
CA ARG A 344 -2.65 -21.27 1.81
C ARG A 344 -1.65 -20.31 2.46
N ALA A 345 -0.66 -19.82 1.72
CA ALA A 345 0.27 -18.79 2.18
C ALA A 345 -0.48 -17.51 2.55
N VAL A 346 -1.43 -17.10 1.70
CA VAL A 346 -2.26 -15.91 1.96
C VAL A 346 -3.08 -16.06 3.24
N ARG A 347 -3.76 -17.18 3.44
CA ARG A 347 -4.46 -17.47 4.72
C ARG A 347 -3.53 -17.45 5.92
N ALA A 348 -2.29 -17.94 5.79
CA ALA A 348 -1.30 -17.89 6.86
C ALA A 348 -0.88 -16.44 7.17
N LYS A 349 -0.69 -15.59 6.15
CA LYS A 349 -0.41 -14.14 6.29
C LYS A 349 -1.59 -13.41 6.94
N VAL A 350 -2.82 -13.70 6.53
CA VAL A 350 -4.06 -13.17 7.13
C VAL A 350 -4.14 -13.53 8.63
N ALA A 351 -3.92 -14.80 8.97
CA ALA A 351 -3.91 -15.24 10.37
C ALA A 351 -2.76 -14.59 11.16
N PHE A 352 -1.60 -14.39 10.56
CA PHE A 352 -0.48 -13.66 11.16
C PHE A 352 -0.85 -12.19 11.39
N ALA A 353 -1.42 -11.50 10.40
CA ALA A 353 -1.85 -10.11 10.52
C ALA A 353 -2.84 -9.93 11.68
N LYS A 354 -3.84 -10.82 11.79
CA LYS A 354 -4.79 -10.84 12.91
C LYS A 354 -4.08 -10.99 14.27
N ARG A 355 -3.18 -11.99 14.40
CA ARG A 355 -2.44 -12.21 15.67
C ARG A 355 -1.54 -11.03 16.05
N GLN A 356 -1.00 -10.30 15.07
CA GLN A 356 -0.14 -9.14 15.30
C GLN A 356 -0.92 -7.83 15.52
N GLY A 357 -2.25 -7.84 15.41
CA GLY A 357 -3.10 -6.66 15.53
C GLY A 357 -2.93 -5.68 14.38
N LEU A 358 -2.61 -6.17 13.17
CA LEU A 358 -2.50 -5.33 11.99
C LEU A 358 -3.88 -4.89 11.49
N ALA A 359 -3.92 -3.77 10.74
CA ALA A 359 -5.16 -3.28 10.12
C ALA A 359 -5.78 -4.28 9.15
N GLY A 360 -4.95 -5.07 8.45
CA GLY A 360 -5.42 -6.05 7.49
C GLY A 360 -4.34 -6.51 6.50
N VAL A 361 -4.79 -6.83 5.30
CA VAL A 361 -3.93 -7.27 4.20
C VAL A 361 -4.27 -6.51 2.90
N PHE A 362 -3.29 -6.37 2.01
CA PHE A 362 -3.53 -5.83 0.67
C PHE A 362 -2.74 -6.62 -0.37
N ALA A 363 -3.07 -6.45 -1.65
CA ALA A 363 -2.40 -7.15 -2.73
C ALA A 363 -1.92 -6.23 -3.86
N TRP A 364 -0.80 -6.57 -4.46
CA TRP A 364 -0.33 -6.13 -5.76
C TRP A 364 -0.51 -7.28 -6.74
N GLU A 365 -1.29 -7.24 -7.84
CA GLU A 365 -2.36 -6.31 -8.13
C GLU A 365 -3.53 -7.10 -8.75
N LEU A 366 -4.73 -6.59 -8.67
CA LEU A 366 -6.00 -7.29 -8.88
C LEU A 366 -6.11 -8.05 -10.21
N SER A 367 -5.59 -7.49 -11.31
CA SER A 367 -5.72 -8.09 -12.65
C SER A 367 -4.91 -9.39 -12.84
N GLN A 368 -4.01 -9.67 -11.92
CA GLN A 368 -3.15 -10.86 -11.96
C GLN A 368 -3.73 -12.06 -11.17
N ASP A 369 -4.83 -11.84 -10.42
CA ASP A 369 -5.53 -12.91 -9.69
C ASP A 369 -6.56 -13.63 -10.60
N ASN A 370 -6.85 -14.88 -10.27
CA ASN A 370 -7.99 -15.65 -10.79
C ASN A 370 -9.19 -15.68 -9.81
N GLY A 371 -9.14 -14.87 -8.75
CA GLY A 371 -10.13 -14.78 -7.67
C GLY A 371 -9.80 -15.62 -6.42
N GLU A 372 -8.83 -16.50 -6.47
CA GLU A 372 -8.46 -17.36 -5.34
C GLU A 372 -7.67 -16.62 -4.26
N ILE A 373 -6.73 -15.73 -4.64
CA ILE A 373 -5.96 -14.92 -3.70
C ILE A 373 -6.88 -13.94 -2.98
N LEU A 374 -7.72 -13.22 -3.72
CA LEU A 374 -8.71 -12.31 -3.12
C LEU A 374 -9.68 -13.06 -2.18
N THR A 375 -10.07 -14.28 -2.54
CA THR A 375 -10.88 -15.15 -1.67
C THR A 375 -10.15 -15.50 -0.38
N ALA A 376 -8.88 -15.87 -0.47
CA ALA A 376 -8.05 -16.18 0.70
C ALA A 376 -7.81 -14.98 1.61
N MET A 377 -7.66 -13.76 1.06
CA MET A 377 -7.54 -12.51 1.83
C MET A 377 -8.80 -12.23 2.67
N ASN A 378 -9.97 -12.59 2.19
CA ASN A 378 -11.23 -12.41 2.92
C ASN A 378 -11.44 -13.39 4.09
N ALA A 379 -10.56 -14.38 4.30
CA ALA A 379 -10.63 -15.28 5.45
C ALA A 379 -10.56 -14.55 6.80
N MET A 380 -10.01 -13.32 6.85
CA MET A 380 -9.99 -12.47 8.06
C MET A 380 -11.40 -12.09 8.53
N SER A 381 -12.29 -11.76 7.62
CA SER A 381 -13.67 -11.40 7.91
C SER A 381 -14.50 -12.61 8.37
N ALA A 382 -14.29 -13.78 7.77
CA ALA A 382 -14.97 -15.01 8.14
C ALA A 382 -14.61 -15.49 9.56
N MET A 383 -13.37 -15.31 10.01
CA MET A 383 -12.90 -15.70 11.35
C MET A 383 -13.48 -14.82 12.47
N ASN A 384 -14.01 -13.63 12.19
CA ASN A 384 -14.66 -12.76 13.16
C ASN A 384 -16.17 -13.10 13.30
N ALA A 385 -16.78 -13.70 12.28
CA ALA A 385 -18.19 -14.09 12.30
C ALA A 385 -18.47 -15.37 13.11
N THR A 386 -17.43 -16.13 13.46
CA THR A 386 -17.54 -17.42 14.17
C THR A 386 -17.14 -17.37 15.65
N GLN A 387 -16.85 -16.19 16.21
CA GLN A 387 -16.69 -16.04 17.66
C GLN A 387 -18.05 -15.58 18.24
N PRO A 388 -18.68 -16.42 19.12
CA PRO A 388 -19.94 -16.09 19.78
C PRO A 388 -19.80 -14.94 20.79
#